data_683fc00929ed44998695281031dbec61
#
_entry.id   683fc00929ed44998695281031dbec61
#
_cell.length_a   1.000
_cell.length_b   1.000
_cell.length_c   1.000
_cell.angle_alpha   90.00
_cell.angle_beta   90.00
_cell.angle_gamma   90.00
#
_symmetry.space_group_name_H-M   'P 1'
#
loop_
_entity.id
_entity.type
_entity.pdbx_description
1 polymer ?
#
loop_
_entity_poly.entity_id
_entity_poly.type
_entity_poly.pdbx_seq_one_letter_code
_entity_poly.pdbx_strand_id
1 'polypeptide(L)'
;MIRPHRRARGENAMPMSFGASLREIIEKGGYSVRSISTYLKVDRSTLYQYFGDKRVPPADFLVRLSAFLRLTHTEEQELFRAYRRLCEGKWAPVFDAIDRHLALLKRLDTPARALEMQPSMRKQDYSRAEGAYLVEDLLWQALSSGRAVDVCLFFPLNDTPIGRRISAWLSMTRRLQRSQPVRVTHLSPCPRYDEEDGAPCEALLRFLESTLELMMASSGPLDYTQTYYYTGSDLSDFPGLIFPYYLLLEDKVLLLSRDGERAYLMQDEALAGAYRQEFLLAAQHAHPFRFCQSDPSNLLAYYDQTVLEPVKPRLNLHSQPFLTLVLTSDIVARYIARDNPCREQLVQLCNTYYVDHLTVQSDDLFFFTRTGLEEFVREGYVCGFSAQLASALEVPDRLALMERYLALVEAHPQRFFLIREEYMAVPASISVYVDGSQLLLTDHVFRNGYQYLSVTDPSLVTAYHRYLSSLPRSEKVYPWPECRQALLNAIATLKTMA
;
A
#
# COMPACT_ATOMS: atom_id res chain seq x y z
N MET A 1 41.97 17.33 37.99
CA MET A 1 42.05 17.23 36.53
C MET A 1 40.92 16.33 36.05
N ILE A 2 39.79 16.93 35.68
CA ILE A 2 38.58 16.23 35.18
C ILE A 2 38.60 16.37 33.66
N ARG A 3 38.67 15.23 32.93
CA ARG A 3 38.61 15.20 31.47
C ARG A 3 37.15 15.47 31.05
N PRO A 4 36.90 16.33 30.05
CA PRO A 4 35.56 16.54 29.54
C PRO A 4 35.08 15.37 28.71
N HIS A 5 33.89 14.87 29.01
CA HIS A 5 33.14 13.92 28.19
C HIS A 5 32.93 14.48 26.77
N ARG A 6 33.43 13.75 25.77
CA ARG A 6 33.06 13.94 24.38
C ARG A 6 31.55 13.69 24.23
N ARG A 7 30.79 14.75 24.01
CA ARG A 7 29.43 14.67 23.48
C ARG A 7 29.53 14.14 22.06
N ALA A 8 28.93 12.97 21.80
CA ALA A 8 28.64 12.52 20.45
C ALA A 8 27.65 13.52 19.82
N ARG A 9 28.15 14.39 18.97
CA ARG A 9 27.33 15.14 18.04
C ARG A 9 26.82 14.15 17.01
N GLY A 10 25.51 13.86 17.03
CA GLY A 10 24.80 13.38 15.87
C GLY A 10 24.81 14.51 14.84
N GLU A 11 25.81 14.53 13.96
CA GLU A 11 25.82 15.39 12.79
C GLU A 11 24.69 14.90 11.87
N ASN A 12 23.65 15.70 11.74
CA ASN A 12 22.78 15.69 10.57
C ASN A 12 23.67 16.14 9.38
N ALA A 13 24.48 15.26 8.86
CA ALA A 13 25.20 15.48 7.62
C ALA A 13 24.14 15.65 6.52
N MET A 14 24.10 16.79 5.87
CA MET A 14 23.27 16.96 4.68
C MET A 14 23.57 15.82 3.71
N PRO A 15 22.55 15.14 3.20
CA PRO A 15 22.76 14.00 2.31
C PRO A 15 23.55 14.45 1.08
N MET A 16 24.56 13.67 0.72
CA MET A 16 25.42 13.97 -0.43
C MET A 16 24.60 14.11 -1.72
N SER A 17 24.98 15.03 -2.58
CA SER A 17 24.36 15.18 -3.90
C SER A 17 24.66 13.93 -4.76
N PHE A 18 23.85 13.71 -5.79
CA PHE A 18 24.04 12.58 -6.71
C PHE A 18 25.43 12.60 -7.35
N GLY A 19 25.87 13.76 -7.87
CA GLY A 19 27.18 13.89 -8.49
C GLY A 19 28.33 13.65 -7.54
N ALA A 20 28.18 14.03 -6.26
CA ALA A 20 29.19 13.75 -5.23
C ALA A 20 29.22 12.25 -4.88
N SER A 21 28.07 11.60 -4.70
CA SER A 21 27.99 10.16 -4.47
C SER A 21 28.57 9.36 -5.63
N LEU A 22 28.23 9.75 -6.86
CA LEU A 22 28.74 9.12 -8.08
C LEU A 22 30.26 9.21 -8.16
N ARG A 23 30.84 10.38 -7.87
CA ARG A 23 32.29 10.59 -7.86
C ARG A 23 32.99 9.74 -6.82
N GLU A 24 32.45 9.72 -5.58
CA GLU A 24 33.02 8.93 -4.48
C GLU A 24 33.07 7.44 -4.80
N ILE A 25 31.99 6.88 -5.36
CA ILE A 25 31.91 5.46 -5.74
C ILE A 25 32.97 5.14 -6.82
N ILE A 26 33.14 6.01 -7.82
CA ILE A 26 34.10 5.82 -8.90
C ILE A 26 35.53 5.89 -8.35
N GLU A 27 35.83 6.85 -7.47
CA GLU A 27 37.14 7.01 -6.85
C GLU A 27 37.50 5.84 -5.93
N LYS A 28 36.54 5.39 -5.09
CA LYS A 28 36.72 4.20 -4.26
C LYS A 28 36.97 2.93 -5.07
N GLY A 29 36.30 2.80 -6.21
CA GLY A 29 36.48 1.66 -7.11
C GLY A 29 37.78 1.68 -7.90
N GLY A 30 38.57 2.78 -7.83
CA GLY A 30 39.83 2.92 -8.57
C GLY A 30 39.66 3.07 -10.09
N TYR A 31 38.45 3.37 -10.56
CA TYR A 31 38.17 3.51 -11.99
C TYR A 31 38.47 4.90 -12.51
N SER A 32 39.05 4.96 -13.72
CA SER A 32 39.28 6.24 -14.40
C SER A 32 38.01 6.70 -15.13
N VAL A 33 37.78 8.01 -15.20
CA VAL A 33 36.68 8.60 -16.00
C VAL A 33 36.78 8.14 -17.46
N ARG A 34 37.99 7.87 -17.95
CA ARG A 34 38.24 7.37 -19.32
C ARG A 34 37.67 5.95 -19.51
N SER A 35 37.92 5.04 -18.57
CA SER A 35 37.41 3.67 -18.65
C SER A 35 35.91 3.62 -18.62
N ILE A 36 35.28 4.41 -17.74
CA ILE A 36 33.82 4.53 -17.63
C ILE A 36 33.21 5.11 -18.90
N SER A 37 33.76 6.20 -19.41
CA SER A 37 33.35 6.84 -20.67
C SER A 37 33.33 5.83 -21.82
N THR A 38 34.44 5.06 -21.96
CA THR A 38 34.56 4.06 -23.01
C THR A 38 33.54 2.92 -22.87
N TYR A 39 33.35 2.38 -21.65
CA TYR A 39 32.45 1.26 -21.42
C TYR A 39 30.98 1.65 -21.59
N LEU A 40 30.58 2.78 -21.00
CA LEU A 40 29.19 3.25 -21.05
C LEU A 40 28.83 3.96 -22.35
N LYS A 41 29.82 4.19 -23.24
CA LYS A 41 29.69 4.96 -24.50
C LYS A 41 29.12 6.36 -24.27
N VAL A 42 29.61 7.05 -23.24
CA VAL A 42 29.21 8.41 -22.87
C VAL A 42 30.41 9.33 -22.91
N ASP A 43 30.28 10.51 -23.48
CA ASP A 43 31.37 11.48 -23.56
C ASP A 43 31.84 11.93 -22.18
N ARG A 44 33.15 12.15 -22.01
CA ARG A 44 33.71 12.61 -20.73
C ARG A 44 33.11 13.93 -20.28
N SER A 45 32.84 14.84 -21.19
CA SER A 45 32.15 16.11 -20.88
C SER A 45 30.76 15.86 -20.25
N THR A 46 30.02 14.89 -20.74
CA THR A 46 28.74 14.49 -20.20
C THR A 46 28.88 13.87 -18.79
N LEU A 47 29.90 13.02 -18.56
CA LEU A 47 30.18 12.50 -17.22
C LEU A 47 30.50 13.59 -16.21
N TYR A 48 31.29 14.63 -16.63
CA TYR A 48 31.54 15.78 -15.76
C TYR A 48 30.30 16.62 -15.48
N GLN A 49 29.33 16.68 -16.41
CA GLN A 49 28.03 17.30 -16.14
C GLN A 49 27.24 16.51 -15.12
N TYR A 50 27.27 15.17 -15.14
CA TYR A 50 26.68 14.32 -14.14
C TYR A 50 27.33 14.49 -12.76
N PHE A 51 28.67 14.57 -12.68
CA PHE A 51 29.39 14.83 -11.44
C PHE A 51 29.06 16.19 -10.80
N GLY A 52 28.61 17.14 -11.60
CA GLY A 52 28.24 18.48 -11.13
C GLY A 52 26.73 18.68 -10.97
N ASP A 53 25.94 17.63 -11.07
CA ASP A 53 24.46 17.68 -11.05
C ASP A 53 23.85 18.65 -12.07
N LYS A 54 24.62 18.99 -13.13
CA LYS A 54 24.19 19.91 -14.19
C LYS A 54 23.31 19.23 -15.24
N ARG A 55 23.37 17.92 -15.30
CA ARG A 55 22.55 17.10 -16.19
C ARG A 55 22.18 15.81 -15.48
N VAL A 56 20.93 15.41 -15.61
CA VAL A 56 20.42 14.15 -15.08
C VAL A 56 20.77 13.03 -16.07
N PRO A 57 21.47 11.95 -15.66
CA PRO A 57 21.69 10.80 -16.53
C PRO A 57 20.37 10.04 -16.76
N PRO A 58 20.23 9.30 -17.86
CA PRO A 58 19.12 8.38 -18.02
C PRO A 58 19.25 7.20 -17.04
N ALA A 59 18.12 6.64 -16.59
CA ALA A 59 18.12 5.54 -15.59
C ALA A 59 18.95 4.32 -16.05
N ASP A 60 18.91 3.97 -17.34
CA ASP A 60 19.73 2.92 -17.94
C ASP A 60 21.24 3.12 -17.75
N PHE A 61 21.70 4.37 -17.73
CA PHE A 61 23.10 4.68 -17.42
C PHE A 61 23.50 4.16 -16.02
N LEU A 62 22.65 4.35 -15.03
CA LEU A 62 22.92 3.90 -13.66
C LEU A 62 22.97 2.38 -13.55
N VAL A 63 22.03 1.69 -14.17
CA VAL A 63 21.99 0.22 -14.18
C VAL A 63 23.28 -0.33 -14.82
N ARG A 64 23.69 0.21 -15.98
CA ARG A 64 24.94 -0.20 -16.64
C ARG A 64 26.18 0.16 -15.83
N LEU A 65 26.16 1.31 -15.16
CA LEU A 65 27.27 1.74 -14.30
C LEU A 65 27.40 0.82 -13.08
N SER A 66 26.29 0.52 -12.41
CA SER A 66 26.24 -0.38 -11.26
C SER A 66 26.81 -1.76 -11.59
N ALA A 67 26.38 -2.31 -12.72
CA ALA A 67 26.90 -3.59 -13.24
C ALA A 67 28.41 -3.52 -13.57
N PHE A 68 28.88 -2.43 -14.18
CA PHE A 68 30.29 -2.24 -14.53
C PHE A 68 31.18 -2.13 -13.29
N LEU A 69 30.76 -1.33 -12.31
CA LEU A 69 31.49 -1.10 -11.06
C LEU A 69 31.34 -2.27 -10.08
N ARG A 70 30.44 -3.21 -10.32
CA ARG A 70 30.09 -4.34 -9.44
C ARG A 70 29.75 -3.83 -8.04
N LEU A 71 28.90 -2.83 -7.96
CA LEU A 71 28.48 -2.26 -6.69
C LEU A 71 27.83 -3.31 -5.81
N THR A 72 28.08 -3.21 -4.52
CA THR A 72 27.32 -3.97 -3.52
C THR A 72 25.88 -3.46 -3.51
N HIS A 73 24.95 -4.28 -3.06
CA HIS A 73 23.54 -3.89 -2.96
C HIS A 73 23.33 -2.59 -2.17
N THR A 74 24.12 -2.38 -1.11
CA THR A 74 24.05 -1.16 -0.29
C THR A 74 24.52 0.07 -1.07
N GLU A 75 25.66 -0.01 -1.76
CA GLU A 75 26.20 1.09 -2.57
C GLU A 75 25.29 1.45 -3.73
N GLU A 76 24.70 0.43 -4.35
CA GLU A 76 23.71 0.61 -5.41
C GLU A 76 22.48 1.34 -4.90
N GLN A 77 21.91 0.91 -3.77
CA GLN A 77 20.77 1.57 -3.14
C GLN A 77 21.08 3.04 -2.78
N GLU A 78 22.25 3.33 -2.25
CA GLU A 78 22.66 4.69 -1.90
C GLU A 78 22.77 5.58 -3.15
N LEU A 79 23.36 5.07 -4.23
CA LEU A 79 23.47 5.77 -5.50
C LEU A 79 22.10 6.05 -6.12
N PHE A 80 21.20 5.06 -6.13
CA PHE A 80 19.86 5.24 -6.65
C PHE A 80 18.99 6.17 -5.78
N ARG A 81 19.17 6.17 -4.46
CA ARG A 81 18.51 7.17 -3.59
C ARG A 81 18.99 8.60 -3.89
N ALA A 82 20.30 8.78 -4.10
CA ALA A 82 20.83 10.08 -4.47
C ALA A 82 20.33 10.54 -5.85
N TYR A 83 20.25 9.61 -6.80
CA TYR A 83 19.69 9.87 -8.13
C TYR A 83 18.21 10.25 -8.08
N ARG A 84 17.39 9.52 -7.32
CA ARG A 84 15.97 9.85 -7.13
C ARG A 84 15.80 11.25 -6.54
N ARG A 85 16.60 11.62 -5.54
CA ARG A 85 16.57 13.00 -5.00
C ARG A 85 16.87 14.05 -6.07
N LEU A 86 17.79 13.76 -6.99
CA LEU A 86 18.09 14.66 -8.11
C LEU A 86 16.91 14.77 -9.10
N CYS A 87 16.25 13.66 -9.42
CA CYS A 87 15.16 13.61 -10.40
C CYS A 87 13.83 14.14 -9.84
N GLU A 88 13.53 13.81 -8.59
CA GLU A 88 12.21 13.92 -8.00
C GLU A 88 12.12 15.09 -7.00
N GLY A 89 13.29 15.63 -6.61
CA GLY A 89 13.36 16.77 -5.72
C GLY A 89 12.63 16.52 -4.40
N LYS A 90 11.68 17.38 -4.08
CA LYS A 90 10.87 17.29 -2.84
C LYS A 90 9.98 16.04 -2.74
N TRP A 91 9.75 15.33 -3.83
CA TRP A 91 8.93 14.11 -3.84
C TRP A 91 9.70 12.84 -3.52
N ALA A 92 11.03 12.85 -3.55
CA ALA A 92 11.85 11.67 -3.28
C ALA A 92 11.55 10.99 -1.93
N PRO A 93 11.40 11.71 -0.79
CA PRO A 93 11.03 11.08 0.49
C PRO A 93 9.64 10.42 0.46
N VAL A 94 8.70 11.01 -0.29
CA VAL A 94 7.35 10.47 -0.46
C VAL A 94 7.39 9.19 -1.29
N PHE A 95 8.19 9.14 -2.34
CA PHE A 95 8.35 7.95 -3.16
C PHE A 95 9.06 6.82 -2.41
N ASP A 96 10.05 7.14 -1.58
CA ASP A 96 10.66 6.17 -0.65
C ASP A 96 9.64 5.63 0.38
N ALA A 97 8.69 6.45 0.82
CA ALA A 97 7.60 6.02 1.70
C ALA A 97 6.62 5.10 0.98
N ILE A 98 6.27 5.39 -0.27
CA ILE A 98 5.42 4.51 -1.09
C ILE A 98 6.12 3.16 -1.34
N ASP A 99 7.43 3.14 -1.63
CA ASP A 99 8.18 1.90 -1.77
C ASP A 99 8.13 1.04 -0.49
N ARG A 100 8.28 1.67 0.69
CA ARG A 100 8.12 0.96 1.98
C ARG A 100 6.71 0.44 2.17
N HIS A 101 5.71 1.23 1.80
CA HIS A 101 4.32 0.82 1.88
C HIS A 101 4.02 -0.39 0.97
N LEU A 102 4.47 -0.38 -0.28
CA LEU A 102 4.34 -1.53 -1.18
C LEU A 102 5.08 -2.77 -0.65
N ALA A 103 6.25 -2.59 -0.02
CA ALA A 103 6.97 -3.68 0.61
C ALA A 103 6.24 -4.23 1.85
N LEU A 104 5.51 -3.39 2.59
CA LEU A 104 4.64 -3.81 3.69
C LEU A 104 3.46 -4.62 3.15
N LEU A 105 2.76 -4.13 2.13
CA LEU A 105 1.66 -4.85 1.48
C LEU A 105 2.11 -6.23 0.99
N LYS A 106 3.30 -6.34 0.40
CA LYS A 106 3.87 -7.62 -0.03
C LYS A 106 4.10 -8.59 1.15
N ARG A 107 4.43 -8.09 2.34
CA ARG A 107 4.56 -8.93 3.55
C ARG A 107 3.22 -9.46 4.05
N LEU A 108 2.13 -8.73 3.82
CA LEU A 108 0.78 -9.18 4.17
C LEU A 108 0.31 -10.36 3.32
N ASP A 109 0.88 -10.59 2.13
CA ASP A 109 0.65 -11.76 1.30
C ASP A 109 1.07 -13.07 2.00
N THR A 110 2.03 -12.99 2.92
CA THR A 110 2.50 -14.16 3.67
C THR A 110 1.56 -14.38 4.87
N PRO A 111 0.96 -15.57 5.04
CA PRO A 111 0.11 -15.84 6.18
C PRO A 111 0.89 -15.57 7.45
N ALA A 112 0.43 -14.60 8.24
CA ALA A 112 1.07 -14.21 9.48
C ALA A 112 1.26 -15.46 10.35
N ARG A 113 2.52 -15.82 10.62
CA ARG A 113 2.84 -16.76 11.71
C ARG A 113 2.17 -16.19 12.94
N ALA A 114 1.26 -16.97 13.52
CA ALA A 114 0.59 -16.62 14.74
C ALA A 114 1.66 -16.24 15.78
N LEU A 115 1.74 -14.94 16.06
CA LEU A 115 2.39 -14.49 17.28
C LEU A 115 1.53 -15.04 18.40
N GLU A 116 2.02 -16.11 19.04
CA GLU A 116 1.49 -16.60 20.29
C GLU A 116 1.73 -15.52 21.36
N MET A 117 0.81 -14.57 21.44
CA MET A 117 0.73 -13.71 22.60
C MET A 117 -0.05 -14.47 23.69
N GLN A 118 0.68 -14.99 24.62
CA GLN A 118 0.07 -15.48 25.86
C GLN A 118 -0.47 -14.26 26.63
N PRO A 119 -1.73 -14.31 27.11
CA PRO A 119 -2.23 -13.28 28.00
C PRO A 119 -1.41 -13.34 29.27
N SER A 120 -0.59 -12.33 29.50
CA SER A 120 0.16 -12.23 30.76
C SER A 120 -0.77 -11.74 31.85
N MET A 121 -1.48 -12.68 32.50
CA MET A 121 -2.06 -12.41 33.80
C MET A 121 -0.95 -12.23 34.84
N ARG A 122 -0.47 -11.02 35.01
CA ARG A 122 0.26 -10.62 36.22
C ARG A 122 -0.30 -9.31 36.75
N LYS A 123 -0.99 -9.43 37.86
CA LYS A 123 -1.26 -8.32 38.76
C LYS A 123 0.04 -7.82 39.35
N GLN A 124 0.15 -6.47 39.42
CA GLN A 124 1.08 -5.67 40.22
C GLN A 124 2.48 -5.43 39.63
N ASP A 125 2.61 -4.29 38.99
CA ASP A 125 3.53 -3.19 39.36
C ASP A 125 3.28 -2.00 38.40
N TYR A 126 2.66 -0.97 38.94
CA TYR A 126 2.12 0.17 38.21
C TYR A 126 3.10 1.35 38.21
N SER A 127 4.03 1.40 37.30
CA SER A 127 4.74 2.64 36.96
C SER A 127 5.18 2.66 35.50
N ARG A 128 4.75 3.62 34.71
CA ARG A 128 5.00 3.91 33.30
C ARG A 128 4.33 3.03 32.23
N ALA A 129 3.90 1.81 32.55
CA ALA A 129 3.16 0.94 31.63
C ALA A 129 1.65 0.93 31.90
N GLU A 130 1.18 1.71 32.84
CA GLU A 130 -0.19 1.68 33.39
C GLU A 130 -1.27 1.94 32.36
N GLY A 131 -1.09 2.98 31.52
CA GLY A 131 -2.09 3.34 30.52
C GLY A 131 -2.35 2.26 29.48
N ALA A 132 -1.30 1.61 28.98
CA ALA A 132 -1.41 0.56 27.98
C ALA A 132 -2.07 -0.70 28.53
N TYR A 133 -1.77 -1.09 29.78
CA TYR A 133 -2.41 -2.23 30.45
C TYR A 133 -3.89 -1.95 30.78
N LEU A 134 -4.20 -0.72 31.21
CA LEU A 134 -5.58 -0.32 31.49
C LEU A 134 -6.45 -0.41 30.23
N VAL A 135 -5.93 0.04 29.07
CA VAL A 135 -6.58 -0.10 27.77
C VAL A 135 -6.81 -1.59 27.46
N GLU A 136 -5.77 -2.40 27.60
CA GLU A 136 -5.83 -3.84 27.33
C GLU A 136 -6.87 -4.54 28.21
N ASP A 137 -6.81 -4.31 29.52
CA ASP A 137 -7.75 -4.91 30.48
C ASP A 137 -9.21 -4.52 30.16
N LEU A 138 -9.45 -3.23 29.88
CA LEU A 138 -10.79 -2.75 29.57
C LEU A 138 -11.36 -3.42 28.30
N LEU A 139 -10.55 -3.49 27.26
CA LEU A 139 -10.94 -4.09 25.99
C LEU A 139 -11.12 -5.62 26.12
N TRP A 140 -10.28 -6.29 26.92
CA TRP A 140 -10.44 -7.71 27.22
C TRP A 140 -11.67 -8.02 28.04
N GLN A 141 -11.99 -7.21 29.05
CA GLN A 141 -13.23 -7.36 29.83
C GLN A 141 -14.46 -7.27 28.93
N ALA A 142 -14.46 -6.30 28.00
CA ALA A 142 -15.53 -6.15 27.03
C ALA A 142 -15.69 -7.41 26.14
N LEU A 143 -14.58 -7.95 25.62
CA LEU A 143 -14.62 -9.18 24.83
C LEU A 143 -15.11 -10.39 25.64
N SER A 144 -14.70 -10.48 26.89
CA SER A 144 -15.06 -11.61 27.78
C SER A 144 -16.53 -11.57 28.23
N SER A 145 -17.21 -10.44 28.09
CA SER A 145 -18.61 -10.29 28.48
C SER A 145 -19.58 -11.14 27.68
N GLY A 146 -19.16 -11.65 26.49
CA GLY A 146 -20.02 -12.43 25.60
C GLY A 146 -21.14 -11.62 24.92
N ARG A 147 -21.22 -10.30 25.15
CA ARG A 147 -22.22 -9.39 24.58
C ARG A 147 -21.69 -8.74 23.31
N ALA A 148 -22.57 -8.09 22.53
CA ALA A 148 -22.15 -7.15 21.50
C ALA A 148 -21.34 -6.02 22.13
N VAL A 149 -20.25 -5.62 21.48
CA VAL A 149 -19.32 -4.59 21.99
C VAL A 149 -19.24 -3.47 20.97
N ASP A 150 -19.54 -2.24 21.40
CA ASP A 150 -19.38 -1.03 20.60
C ASP A 150 -18.27 -0.16 21.20
N VAL A 151 -17.22 0.07 20.43
CA VAL A 151 -16.07 0.89 20.82
C VAL A 151 -16.00 2.12 19.90
N CYS A 152 -16.00 3.33 20.47
CA CYS A 152 -15.62 4.52 19.73
C CYS A 152 -14.18 4.88 20.11
N LEU A 153 -13.32 4.96 19.14
CA LEU A 153 -11.89 5.22 19.32
C LEU A 153 -11.53 6.55 18.65
N PHE A 154 -11.13 7.53 19.45
CA PHE A 154 -10.57 8.80 19.02
C PHE A 154 -9.08 8.84 19.36
N PHE A 155 -8.25 8.28 18.47
CA PHE A 155 -6.84 8.11 18.73
C PHE A 155 -6.06 7.91 17.41
N PRO A 156 -4.89 8.52 17.21
CA PRO A 156 -4.03 8.17 16.08
C PRO A 156 -3.40 6.80 16.33
N LEU A 157 -3.67 5.81 15.49
CA LEU A 157 -2.92 4.55 15.52
C LEU A 157 -1.47 4.82 15.13
N ASN A 158 -0.59 4.73 16.10
CA ASN A 158 0.83 5.01 15.96
C ASN A 158 1.64 3.99 16.79
N ASP A 159 2.95 4.05 16.70
CA ASP A 159 3.86 3.14 17.40
C ASP A 159 4.06 3.51 18.89
N THR A 160 3.06 4.12 19.51
CA THR A 160 3.05 4.34 20.97
C THR A 160 2.65 3.06 21.72
N PRO A 161 2.97 2.95 23.03
CA PRO A 161 2.57 1.79 23.84
C PRO A 161 1.06 1.49 23.78
N ILE A 162 0.21 2.52 23.88
CA ILE A 162 -1.25 2.38 23.78
C ILE A 162 -1.64 1.99 22.35
N GLY A 163 -1.09 2.64 21.33
CA GLY A 163 -1.40 2.34 19.93
C GLY A 163 -1.10 0.88 19.58
N ARG A 164 0.05 0.35 20.01
CA ARG A 164 0.41 -1.06 19.82
C ARG A 164 -0.57 -2.02 20.51
N ARG A 165 -1.05 -1.69 21.72
CA ARG A 165 -2.05 -2.52 22.44
C ARG A 165 -3.41 -2.51 21.74
N ILE A 166 -3.87 -1.37 21.29
CA ILE A 166 -5.11 -1.26 20.51
C ILE A 166 -5.00 -2.07 19.21
N SER A 167 -3.92 -1.93 18.47
CA SER A 167 -3.67 -2.67 17.22
C SER A 167 -3.62 -4.18 17.46
N ALA A 168 -2.94 -4.62 18.54
CA ALA A 168 -2.88 -6.02 18.93
C ALA A 168 -4.28 -6.56 19.29
N TRP A 169 -5.05 -5.81 20.07
CA TRP A 169 -6.42 -6.18 20.44
C TRP A 169 -7.34 -6.30 19.22
N LEU A 170 -7.29 -5.32 18.29
CA LEU A 170 -8.03 -5.36 17.04
C LEU A 170 -7.66 -6.60 16.22
N SER A 171 -6.38 -6.90 16.08
CA SER A 171 -5.87 -8.06 15.34
C SER A 171 -6.31 -9.40 15.97
N MET A 172 -6.37 -9.47 17.30
CA MET A 172 -6.84 -10.67 18.02
C MET A 172 -8.35 -10.84 17.94
N THR A 173 -9.11 -9.76 18.10
CA THR A 173 -10.59 -9.77 18.02
C THR A 173 -11.08 -10.39 16.72
N ARG A 174 -10.36 -10.19 15.63
CA ARG A 174 -10.66 -10.74 14.30
C ARG A 174 -10.53 -12.27 14.23
N ARG A 175 -9.66 -12.84 15.06
CA ARG A 175 -9.40 -14.30 15.10
C ARG A 175 -10.34 -15.03 16.04
N LEU A 176 -11.11 -14.31 16.85
CA LEU A 176 -12.02 -14.91 17.80
C LEU A 176 -13.27 -15.42 17.09
N GLN A 177 -13.65 -16.65 17.41
CA GLN A 177 -14.97 -17.17 17.05
C GLN A 177 -15.98 -16.68 18.08
N ARG A 178 -16.75 -15.64 17.73
CA ARG A 178 -17.81 -15.08 18.58
C ARG A 178 -19.12 -15.07 17.84
N SER A 179 -20.20 -15.31 18.59
CA SER A 179 -21.57 -15.18 18.09
C SER A 179 -22.06 -13.73 18.05
N GLN A 180 -21.45 -12.84 18.83
CA GLN A 180 -21.84 -11.44 18.93
C GLN A 180 -20.79 -10.53 18.27
N PRO A 181 -21.22 -9.51 17.52
CA PRO A 181 -20.31 -8.60 16.81
C PRO A 181 -19.54 -7.69 17.78
N VAL A 182 -18.35 -7.32 17.35
CA VAL A 182 -17.54 -6.23 17.93
C VAL A 182 -17.48 -5.13 16.90
N ARG A 183 -18.11 -3.99 17.15
CA ARG A 183 -18.04 -2.81 16.30
C ARG A 183 -17.02 -1.85 16.86
N VAL A 184 -16.15 -1.39 16.00
CA VAL A 184 -15.17 -0.33 16.33
C VAL A 184 -15.32 0.79 15.33
N THR A 185 -15.77 1.95 15.81
CA THR A 185 -15.74 3.17 15.02
C THR A 185 -14.52 3.97 15.42
N HIS A 186 -13.57 4.10 14.51
CA HIS A 186 -12.31 4.77 14.75
C HIS A 186 -12.26 6.10 14.00
N LEU A 187 -12.12 7.18 14.75
CA LEU A 187 -11.89 8.53 14.23
C LEU A 187 -10.45 8.94 14.52
N SER A 188 -9.65 9.07 13.46
CA SER A 188 -8.23 9.37 13.58
C SER A 188 -7.95 10.84 13.24
N PRO A 189 -7.29 11.58 14.14
CA PRO A 189 -6.79 12.92 13.80
C PRO A 189 -5.62 12.76 12.82
N CYS A 190 -5.70 13.48 11.69
CA CYS A 190 -4.66 13.53 10.69
C CYS A 190 -4.15 14.96 10.56
N PRO A 191 -2.86 15.22 10.70
CA PRO A 191 -2.33 16.57 10.53
C PRO A 191 -2.57 17.05 9.10
N ARG A 192 -3.13 18.25 8.94
CA ARG A 192 -3.26 18.90 7.64
C ARG A 192 -1.90 19.49 7.27
N TYR A 193 -1.43 19.14 6.12
CA TYR A 193 -0.20 19.69 5.58
C TYR A 193 -0.51 20.68 4.46
N ASP A 194 0.21 21.77 4.42
CA ASP A 194 0.16 22.67 3.29
C ASP A 194 0.83 22.04 2.07
N GLU A 195 0.17 22.13 0.92
CA GLU A 195 0.63 21.53 -0.35
C GLU A 195 2.00 22.05 -0.81
N GLU A 196 2.45 23.18 -0.27
CA GLU A 196 3.71 23.80 -0.67
C GLU A 196 4.96 23.04 -0.21
N ASP A 197 4.91 22.30 0.90
CA ASP A 197 6.13 21.69 1.47
C ASP A 197 6.42 20.23 1.03
N GLY A 198 5.49 19.56 0.35
CA GLY A 198 5.72 18.19 -0.17
C GLY A 198 5.91 17.07 0.85
N ALA A 199 5.91 17.41 2.16
CA ALA A 199 6.03 16.49 3.28
C ALA A 199 4.73 15.80 3.77
N PRO A 200 3.55 16.10 3.21
CA PRO A 200 2.24 15.72 3.73
C PRO A 200 2.01 14.21 3.76
N CYS A 201 2.55 13.52 2.78
CA CYS A 201 2.23 12.13 2.53
C CYS A 201 2.84 11.14 3.52
N GLU A 202 3.95 11.47 4.16
CA GLU A 202 4.66 10.48 4.98
C GLU A 202 3.89 10.12 6.26
N ALA A 203 3.24 11.10 6.90
CA ALA A 203 2.41 10.84 8.07
C ALA A 203 1.12 10.12 7.68
N LEU A 204 0.52 10.50 6.55
CA LEU A 204 -0.69 9.86 6.04
C LEU A 204 -0.41 8.45 5.50
N LEU A 205 0.75 8.22 4.90
CA LEU A 205 1.21 6.89 4.50
C LEU A 205 1.46 5.99 5.72
N ARG A 206 2.12 6.51 6.78
CA ARG A 206 2.27 5.76 8.04
C ARG A 206 0.93 5.44 8.69
N PHE A 207 -0.01 6.36 8.61
CA PHE A 207 -1.36 6.14 9.05
C PHE A 207 -2.06 5.05 8.21
N LEU A 208 -1.92 5.06 6.90
CA LEU A 208 -2.43 4.04 6.00
C LEU A 208 -1.77 2.68 6.28
N GLU A 209 -0.46 2.63 6.52
CA GLU A 209 0.28 1.43 6.89
C GLU A 209 -0.27 0.77 8.16
N SER A 210 -0.48 1.56 9.22
CA SER A 210 -1.02 1.06 10.48
C SER A 210 -2.46 0.54 10.36
N THR A 211 -3.19 1.06 9.39
CA THR A 211 -4.60 0.75 9.15
C THR A 211 -4.76 -0.47 8.24
N LEU A 212 -3.90 -0.61 7.24
CA LEU A 212 -3.98 -1.70 6.27
C LEU A 212 -3.85 -3.08 6.91
N GLU A 213 -2.93 -3.25 7.85
CA GLU A 213 -2.83 -4.50 8.60
C GLU A 213 -4.14 -4.86 9.28
N LEU A 214 -4.87 -3.87 9.75
CA LEU A 214 -6.17 -4.06 10.39
C LEU A 214 -7.29 -4.29 9.39
N MET A 215 -7.27 -3.63 8.25
CA MET A 215 -8.32 -3.71 7.23
C MET A 215 -8.24 -4.98 6.40
N MET A 216 -7.06 -5.32 5.91
CA MET A 216 -6.85 -6.46 5.00
C MET A 216 -7.03 -7.82 5.69
N ALA A 217 -6.94 -7.88 7.00
CA ALA A 217 -7.12 -9.09 7.72
C ALA A 217 -8.57 -9.25 8.29
N SER A 218 -9.58 -8.52 7.82
CA SER A 218 -10.95 -8.46 8.35
C SER A 218 -11.82 -9.67 7.96
N SER A 219 -11.49 -10.83 8.47
CA SER A 219 -12.41 -11.98 8.48
C SER A 219 -12.72 -12.34 9.92
N GLY A 220 -13.92 -12.03 10.41
CA GLY A 220 -14.29 -12.35 11.78
C GLY A 220 -15.41 -11.47 12.30
N PRO A 221 -15.70 -11.53 13.61
CA PRO A 221 -16.78 -10.78 14.24
C PRO A 221 -16.50 -9.28 14.38
N LEU A 222 -15.35 -8.80 13.90
CA LEU A 222 -14.95 -7.40 13.99
C LEU A 222 -15.49 -6.59 12.81
N ASP A 223 -16.43 -5.70 13.10
CA ASP A 223 -16.89 -4.64 12.21
C ASP A 223 -16.08 -3.37 12.53
N TYR A 224 -15.10 -3.07 11.69
CA TYR A 224 -14.17 -1.96 11.91
C TYR A 224 -14.37 -0.88 10.84
N THR A 225 -14.82 0.28 11.28
CA THR A 225 -14.98 1.46 10.42
C THR A 225 -13.97 2.52 10.84
N GLN A 226 -13.19 3.01 9.88
CA GLN A 226 -12.22 4.08 10.11
C GLN A 226 -12.55 5.31 9.30
N THR A 227 -12.47 6.45 9.98
CA THR A 227 -12.54 7.78 9.40
C THR A 227 -11.39 8.64 9.89
N TYR A 228 -11.04 9.68 9.17
CA TYR A 228 -10.04 10.64 9.60
C TYR A 228 -10.54 12.06 9.40
N TYR A 229 -10.02 12.98 10.19
CA TYR A 229 -10.25 14.41 9.99
C TYR A 229 -8.94 15.17 10.06
N TYR A 230 -8.87 16.23 9.27
CA TYR A 230 -7.69 17.08 9.29
C TYR A 230 -7.70 17.96 10.53
N THR A 231 -6.67 17.83 11.33
CA THR A 231 -6.37 18.81 12.38
C THR A 231 -5.59 19.96 11.75
N GLY A 232 -5.84 21.20 12.18
CA GLY A 232 -4.95 22.33 11.86
C GLY A 232 -3.51 21.94 12.25
N SER A 233 -2.54 22.57 11.64
CA SER A 233 -1.10 22.23 11.66
C SER A 233 -0.54 21.89 13.03
N ASP A 234 -1.22 22.23 14.11
CA ASP A 234 -0.69 22.03 15.45
C ASP A 234 -1.76 21.74 16.51
N LEU A 235 -2.23 20.48 16.60
CA LEU A 235 -2.63 19.97 17.92
C LEU A 235 -1.43 19.98 18.89
N SER A 236 -0.19 20.10 18.37
CA SER A 236 1.01 20.36 19.15
C SER A 236 0.98 21.72 19.83
N ASP A 237 0.29 22.70 19.27
CA ASP A 237 0.23 24.07 19.78
C ASP A 237 -0.82 24.29 20.87
N PHE A 238 -1.60 23.27 21.25
CA PHE A 238 -2.41 23.32 22.46
C PHE A 238 -1.69 22.64 23.64
N PRO A 239 -0.74 23.31 24.28
CA PRO A 239 0.02 22.71 25.39
C PRO A 239 -0.82 22.38 26.61
N GLY A 240 -2.10 22.78 26.62
CA GLY A 240 -3.01 22.63 27.77
C GLY A 240 -3.79 21.30 27.80
N LEU A 241 -3.84 20.52 26.71
CA LEU A 241 -4.57 19.26 26.69
C LEU A 241 -3.65 18.11 27.05
N ILE A 242 -3.73 17.63 28.29
CA ILE A 242 -2.96 16.49 28.80
C ILE A 242 -3.46 15.19 28.15
N PHE A 243 -4.77 15.05 27.94
CA PHE A 243 -5.45 13.91 27.38
C PHE A 243 -6.29 14.33 26.16
N PRO A 244 -5.67 14.50 24.98
CA PRO A 244 -6.40 14.93 23.78
C PRO A 244 -7.18 13.81 23.11
N TYR A 245 -6.93 12.56 23.47
CA TYR A 245 -7.53 11.38 22.86
C TYR A 245 -8.35 10.58 23.85
N TYR A 246 -9.27 9.75 23.34
CA TYR A 246 -10.11 8.92 24.20
C TYR A 246 -10.61 7.66 23.50
N LEU A 247 -11.02 6.70 24.33
CA LEU A 247 -11.75 5.50 23.94
C LEU A 247 -13.03 5.45 24.75
N LEU A 248 -14.16 5.19 24.08
CA LEU A 248 -15.46 5.04 24.71
C LEU A 248 -15.88 3.58 24.64
N LEU A 249 -16.32 3.06 25.75
CA LEU A 249 -16.86 1.71 25.88
C LEU A 249 -18.01 1.74 26.87
N GLU A 250 -19.25 1.51 26.41
CA GLU A 250 -20.46 1.58 27.21
C GLU A 250 -20.55 2.91 27.99
N ASP A 251 -20.53 2.86 29.34
CA ASP A 251 -20.54 3.99 30.28
C ASP A 251 -19.15 4.49 30.68
N LYS A 252 -18.11 3.99 30.02
CA LYS A 252 -16.71 4.27 30.37
C LYS A 252 -16.06 5.17 29.34
N VAL A 253 -15.32 6.16 29.82
CA VAL A 253 -14.44 7.04 29.04
C VAL A 253 -13.02 6.77 29.48
N LEU A 254 -12.19 6.31 28.60
CA LEU A 254 -10.76 6.20 28.82
C LEU A 254 -10.06 7.34 28.12
N LEU A 255 -9.57 8.29 28.88
CA LEU A 255 -8.78 9.42 28.38
C LEU A 255 -7.35 8.99 28.13
N LEU A 256 -6.78 9.36 26.98
CA LEU A 256 -5.48 8.91 26.50
C LEU A 256 -4.55 10.10 26.30
N SER A 257 -3.33 10.00 26.84
CA SER A 257 -2.32 11.05 26.69
C SER A 257 -1.76 11.13 25.26
N ARG A 258 -1.22 12.28 24.90
CA ARG A 258 -0.64 12.54 23.56
C ARG A 258 0.51 11.61 23.21
N ASP A 259 1.36 11.29 24.19
CA ASP A 259 2.48 10.36 24.02
C ASP A 259 2.05 8.88 23.97
N GLY A 260 0.76 8.61 24.23
CA GLY A 260 0.24 7.23 24.26
C GLY A 260 0.85 6.38 25.38
N GLU A 261 1.32 7.01 26.48
CA GLU A 261 1.87 6.32 27.64
C GLU A 261 0.90 6.25 28.81
N ARG A 262 0.00 7.25 28.92
CA ARG A 262 -0.90 7.38 30.08
C ARG A 262 -2.35 7.27 29.66
N ALA A 263 -3.15 6.63 30.50
CA ALA A 263 -4.58 6.57 30.37
C ALA A 263 -5.24 6.84 31.73
N TYR A 264 -6.41 7.46 31.69
CA TYR A 264 -7.25 7.72 32.86
C TYR A 264 -8.67 7.27 32.62
N LEU A 265 -9.15 6.30 33.41
CA LEU A 265 -10.47 5.74 33.30
C LEU A 265 -11.48 6.53 34.13
N MET A 266 -12.55 6.96 33.50
CA MET A 266 -13.74 7.54 34.11
C MET A 266 -14.93 6.63 33.82
N GLN A 267 -15.75 6.37 34.84
CA GLN A 267 -16.98 5.62 34.71
C GLN A 267 -18.14 6.54 35.13
N ASP A 268 -18.81 7.10 34.13
CA ASP A 268 -19.93 8.02 34.31
C ASP A 268 -20.77 8.04 33.03
N GLU A 269 -22.03 7.65 33.13
CA GLU A 269 -22.92 7.52 31.97
C GLU A 269 -23.19 8.88 31.28
N ALA A 270 -23.36 9.95 32.07
CA ALA A 270 -23.61 11.29 31.51
C ALA A 270 -22.39 11.82 30.74
N LEU A 271 -21.20 11.61 31.31
CA LEU A 271 -19.95 12.00 30.68
C LEU A 271 -19.70 11.16 29.41
N ALA A 272 -19.87 9.84 29.46
CA ALA A 272 -19.73 8.97 28.31
C ALA A 272 -20.72 9.35 27.20
N GLY A 273 -21.95 9.72 27.58
CA GLY A 273 -22.95 10.26 26.65
C GLY A 273 -22.50 11.55 25.96
N ALA A 274 -21.93 12.49 26.71
CA ALA A 274 -21.41 13.76 26.16
C ALA A 274 -20.25 13.50 25.18
N TYR A 275 -19.26 12.69 25.55
CA TYR A 275 -18.16 12.30 24.65
C TYR A 275 -18.64 11.58 23.40
N ARG A 276 -19.67 10.74 23.50
CA ARG A 276 -20.25 10.04 22.35
C ARG A 276 -20.94 10.99 21.39
N GLN A 277 -21.63 12.02 21.88
CA GLN A 277 -22.23 13.05 21.03
C GLN A 277 -21.16 13.84 20.29
N GLU A 278 -20.11 14.28 20.98
CA GLU A 278 -18.95 14.94 20.36
C GLU A 278 -18.30 14.05 19.29
N PHE A 279 -18.08 12.79 19.59
CA PHE A 279 -17.51 11.82 18.64
C PHE A 279 -18.37 11.70 17.37
N LEU A 280 -19.69 11.56 17.52
CA LEU A 280 -20.60 11.45 16.38
C LEU A 280 -20.63 12.73 15.53
N LEU A 281 -20.59 13.89 16.17
CA LEU A 281 -20.51 15.18 15.46
C LEU A 281 -19.19 15.28 14.68
N ALA A 282 -18.07 14.91 15.28
CA ALA A 282 -16.77 14.90 14.61
C ALA A 282 -16.74 13.90 13.45
N ALA A 283 -17.32 12.70 13.64
CA ALA A 283 -17.38 11.66 12.63
C ALA A 283 -18.25 12.05 11.40
N GLN A 284 -19.28 12.89 11.58
CA GLN A 284 -20.10 13.41 10.47
C GLN A 284 -19.31 14.31 9.50
N HIS A 285 -18.27 14.96 9.98
CA HIS A 285 -17.40 15.84 9.19
C HIS A 285 -16.08 15.17 8.79
N ALA A 286 -15.90 13.92 9.15
CA ALA A 286 -14.68 13.17 8.87
C ALA A 286 -14.70 12.54 7.46
N HIS A 287 -13.51 12.33 6.93
CA HIS A 287 -13.32 11.68 5.64
C HIS A 287 -13.28 10.15 5.84
N PRO A 288 -14.13 9.37 5.18
CA PRO A 288 -14.09 7.93 5.32
C PRO A 288 -12.90 7.33 4.56
N PHE A 289 -12.18 6.42 5.18
CA PHE A 289 -11.53 5.35 4.44
C PHE A 289 -12.61 4.31 4.14
N ARG A 290 -13.04 4.23 2.90
CA ARG A 290 -14.04 3.26 2.50
C ARG A 290 -13.36 1.91 2.34
N PHE A 291 -13.38 1.14 3.41
CA PHE A 291 -13.11 -0.28 3.34
C PHE A 291 -14.42 -1.01 3.05
N CYS A 292 -14.43 -1.76 1.98
CA CYS A 292 -15.55 -2.62 1.64
C CYS A 292 -15.09 -4.07 1.64
N GLN A 293 -15.73 -4.87 2.46
CA GLN A 293 -15.69 -6.31 2.36
C GLN A 293 -17.02 -6.73 1.70
N SER A 294 -16.94 -7.24 0.49
CA SER A 294 -18.17 -7.67 -0.19
C SER A 294 -18.31 -9.17 -0.15
N ASP A 295 -19.49 -9.62 0.22
CA ASP A 295 -20.01 -10.89 -0.23
C ASP A 295 -20.02 -10.88 -1.78
N PRO A 296 -19.79 -12.01 -2.47
CA PRO A 296 -19.91 -12.13 -3.92
C PRO A 296 -21.20 -11.53 -4.50
N SER A 297 -22.30 -11.53 -3.74
CA SER A 297 -23.56 -10.86 -4.12
C SER A 297 -23.46 -9.31 -4.14
N ASN A 298 -22.54 -8.71 -3.39
CA ASN A 298 -22.32 -7.25 -3.37
C ASN A 298 -21.33 -6.76 -4.43
N LEU A 299 -20.62 -7.67 -5.12
CA LEU A 299 -19.81 -7.34 -6.30
C LEU A 299 -20.65 -6.67 -7.40
N LEU A 300 -21.91 -7.07 -7.52
CA LEU A 300 -22.86 -6.44 -8.43
C LEU A 300 -22.97 -4.93 -8.15
N ALA A 301 -23.13 -4.56 -6.89
CA ALA A 301 -23.22 -3.15 -6.49
C ALA A 301 -21.91 -2.37 -6.71
N TYR A 302 -20.77 -3.01 -6.55
CA TYR A 302 -19.45 -2.38 -6.81
C TYR A 302 -19.24 -2.10 -8.30
N TYR A 303 -19.48 -3.09 -9.16
CA TYR A 303 -19.32 -2.91 -10.60
C TYR A 303 -20.36 -1.96 -11.18
N ASP A 304 -21.58 -1.97 -10.68
CA ASP A 304 -22.65 -1.07 -11.11
C ASP A 304 -22.28 0.41 -10.82
N GLN A 305 -21.63 0.68 -9.71
CA GLN A 305 -21.14 2.02 -9.37
C GLN A 305 -19.93 2.44 -10.21
N THR A 306 -19.03 1.51 -10.56
CA THR A 306 -17.80 1.83 -11.32
C THR A 306 -18.03 1.94 -12.82
N VAL A 307 -19.02 1.25 -13.37
CA VAL A 307 -19.38 1.33 -14.80
C VAL A 307 -19.95 2.69 -15.20
N LEU A 308 -20.60 3.39 -14.26
CA LEU A 308 -21.28 4.66 -14.53
C LEU A 308 -20.35 5.90 -14.48
N GLU A 309 -19.10 5.74 -14.03
CA GLU A 309 -18.16 6.86 -13.98
C GLU A 309 -17.43 7.06 -15.32
N PRO A 310 -17.19 8.33 -15.75
CA PRO A 310 -16.41 8.59 -16.95
C PRO A 310 -15.01 8.02 -16.81
N VAL A 311 -14.54 7.37 -17.87
CA VAL A 311 -13.21 6.74 -17.92
C VAL A 311 -12.12 7.80 -17.74
N LYS A 312 -11.45 7.78 -16.61
CA LYS A 312 -10.28 8.61 -16.32
C LYS A 312 -9.00 7.84 -16.63
N PRO A 313 -7.87 8.52 -16.91
CA PRO A 313 -6.58 7.87 -17.03
C PRO A 313 -6.28 7.02 -15.80
N ARG A 314 -5.87 5.77 -16.02
CA ARG A 314 -5.67 4.76 -14.98
C ARG A 314 -4.22 4.36 -14.87
N LEU A 315 -3.72 4.39 -13.65
CA LEU A 315 -2.40 3.87 -13.31
C LEU A 315 -2.60 2.59 -12.49
N ASN A 316 -2.20 1.46 -13.06
CA ASN A 316 -2.47 0.15 -12.48
C ASN A 316 -1.18 -0.58 -12.18
N LEU A 317 -0.99 -0.99 -10.94
CA LEU A 317 0.11 -1.83 -10.50
C LEU A 317 -0.44 -3.15 -9.96
N HIS A 318 -0.11 -4.23 -10.66
CA HIS A 318 -0.51 -5.59 -10.32
C HIS A 318 0.71 -6.51 -10.30
N SER A 319 0.61 -7.66 -9.64
CA SER A 319 1.59 -8.71 -9.87
C SER A 319 1.40 -9.35 -11.25
N GLN A 320 0.18 -9.70 -11.62
CA GLN A 320 -0.14 -10.31 -12.92
C GLN A 320 -0.32 -9.27 -14.04
N PRO A 321 -0.13 -9.66 -15.31
CA PRO A 321 -0.57 -8.87 -16.46
C PRO A 321 -2.06 -8.52 -16.39
N PHE A 322 -2.45 -7.35 -16.90
CA PHE A 322 -3.83 -6.88 -16.86
C PHE A 322 -4.69 -7.56 -17.94
N LEU A 323 -4.89 -8.87 -17.75
CA LEU A 323 -5.54 -9.74 -18.75
C LEU A 323 -7.04 -9.46 -18.92
N THR A 324 -7.64 -8.75 -17.99
CA THR A 324 -9.05 -8.30 -18.10
C THR A 324 -9.29 -7.39 -19.30
N LEU A 325 -8.24 -6.72 -19.83
CA LEU A 325 -8.33 -5.91 -21.06
C LEU A 325 -8.57 -6.72 -22.35
N VAL A 326 -8.34 -8.01 -22.31
CA VAL A 326 -8.42 -8.90 -23.50
C VAL A 326 -9.39 -10.06 -23.31
N LEU A 327 -10.22 -10.00 -22.25
CA LEU A 327 -11.29 -10.97 -22.03
C LEU A 327 -12.30 -10.94 -23.18
N THR A 328 -12.94 -12.07 -23.38
CA THR A 328 -14.04 -12.22 -24.33
C THR A 328 -15.26 -12.76 -23.65
N SER A 329 -16.44 -12.51 -24.23
CA SER A 329 -17.70 -13.00 -23.70
C SER A 329 -17.72 -14.53 -23.54
N ASP A 330 -17.07 -15.24 -24.45
CA ASP A 330 -16.96 -16.72 -24.38
C ASP A 330 -16.14 -17.17 -23.17
N ILE A 331 -15.00 -16.50 -22.90
CA ILE A 331 -14.16 -16.79 -21.71
C ILE A 331 -14.94 -16.45 -20.44
N VAL A 332 -15.55 -15.28 -20.37
CA VAL A 332 -16.37 -14.86 -19.24
C VAL A 332 -17.48 -15.88 -18.97
N ALA A 333 -18.25 -16.26 -20.00
CA ALA A 333 -19.35 -17.20 -19.88
C ALA A 333 -18.89 -18.61 -19.48
N ARG A 334 -17.68 -19.02 -19.88
CA ARG A 334 -17.13 -20.36 -19.61
C ARG A 334 -16.63 -20.52 -18.19
N TYR A 335 -15.95 -19.49 -17.66
CA TYR A 335 -15.19 -19.58 -16.41
C TYR A 335 -15.85 -18.95 -15.19
N ILE A 336 -16.88 -18.11 -15.35
CA ILE A 336 -17.69 -17.65 -14.19
C ILE A 336 -18.33 -18.89 -13.53
N ALA A 337 -18.15 -18.99 -12.21
CA ALA A 337 -18.55 -20.14 -11.39
C ALA A 337 -19.98 -20.57 -11.67
N ARG A 338 -20.14 -21.83 -12.11
CA ARG A 338 -21.43 -22.39 -12.55
C ARG A 338 -22.43 -22.54 -11.40
N ASP A 339 -21.90 -22.75 -10.21
CA ASP A 339 -22.72 -22.96 -9.00
C ASP A 339 -23.13 -21.64 -8.32
N ASN A 340 -22.76 -20.48 -8.86
CA ASN A 340 -23.14 -19.21 -8.29
C ASN A 340 -24.60 -18.87 -8.66
N PRO A 341 -25.49 -18.66 -7.69
CA PRO A 341 -26.90 -18.36 -7.93
C PRO A 341 -27.13 -17.08 -8.77
N CYS A 342 -26.17 -16.13 -8.75
CA CYS A 342 -26.23 -14.89 -9.51
C CYS A 342 -25.41 -14.97 -10.82
N ARG A 343 -25.08 -16.17 -11.30
CA ARG A 343 -24.15 -16.37 -12.44
C ARG A 343 -24.51 -15.56 -13.67
N GLU A 344 -25.76 -15.56 -14.10
CA GLU A 344 -26.19 -14.83 -15.29
C GLU A 344 -25.97 -13.32 -15.16
N GLN A 345 -26.30 -12.76 -14.00
CA GLN A 345 -26.08 -11.35 -13.71
C GLN A 345 -24.58 -11.01 -13.67
N LEU A 346 -23.75 -11.87 -13.07
CA LEU A 346 -22.30 -11.72 -13.03
C LEU A 346 -21.69 -11.79 -14.44
N VAL A 347 -22.11 -12.74 -15.27
CA VAL A 347 -21.66 -12.84 -16.67
C VAL A 347 -22.03 -11.59 -17.44
N GLN A 348 -23.26 -11.10 -17.31
CA GLN A 348 -23.71 -9.88 -17.97
C GLN A 348 -22.88 -8.67 -17.50
N LEU A 349 -22.67 -8.53 -16.20
CA LEU A 349 -21.91 -7.44 -15.63
C LEU A 349 -20.43 -7.47 -16.06
N CYS A 350 -19.79 -8.65 -16.01
CA CYS A 350 -18.42 -8.81 -16.48
C CYS A 350 -18.27 -8.51 -17.98
N ASN A 351 -19.25 -8.91 -18.81
CA ASN A 351 -19.24 -8.56 -20.21
C ASN A 351 -19.36 -7.04 -20.40
N THR A 352 -20.32 -6.42 -19.75
CA THR A 352 -20.50 -4.95 -19.84
C THR A 352 -19.23 -4.23 -19.38
N TYR A 353 -18.66 -4.60 -18.25
CA TYR A 353 -17.50 -3.89 -17.70
C TYR A 353 -16.19 -4.21 -18.43
N TYR A 354 -15.85 -5.49 -18.58
CA TYR A 354 -14.52 -5.88 -19.08
C TYR A 354 -14.47 -6.02 -20.61
N VAL A 355 -15.56 -6.42 -21.25
CA VAL A 355 -15.54 -6.68 -22.70
C VAL A 355 -15.98 -5.44 -23.48
N ASP A 356 -17.04 -4.76 -23.04
CA ASP A 356 -17.63 -3.66 -23.81
C ASP A 356 -17.04 -2.30 -23.46
N HIS A 357 -16.65 -2.05 -22.17
CA HIS A 357 -16.24 -0.72 -21.70
C HIS A 357 -14.76 -0.59 -21.39
N LEU A 358 -14.09 -1.68 -21.00
CA LEU A 358 -12.68 -1.62 -20.60
C LEU A 358 -11.76 -1.53 -21.82
N THR A 359 -11.29 -0.33 -22.13
CA THR A 359 -10.36 -0.05 -23.23
C THR A 359 -9.12 0.66 -22.72
N VAL A 360 -8.00 0.55 -23.44
CA VAL A 360 -6.76 1.29 -23.10
C VAL A 360 -6.91 2.74 -23.56
N GLN A 361 -6.81 3.67 -22.60
CA GLN A 361 -6.84 5.11 -22.88
C GLN A 361 -5.44 5.67 -23.13
N SER A 362 -5.38 6.89 -23.68
CA SER A 362 -4.10 7.52 -24.07
C SER A 362 -3.10 7.69 -22.92
N ASP A 363 -3.60 7.85 -21.69
CA ASP A 363 -2.78 8.14 -20.52
C ASP A 363 -2.74 7.00 -19.49
N ASP A 364 -3.33 5.85 -19.82
CA ASP A 364 -3.28 4.65 -18.98
C ASP A 364 -1.85 4.09 -18.90
N LEU A 365 -1.45 3.62 -17.72
CA LEU A 365 -0.20 2.88 -17.50
C LEU A 365 -0.50 1.59 -16.73
N PHE A 366 0.08 0.49 -17.18
CA PHE A 366 -0.09 -0.84 -16.61
C PHE A 366 1.26 -1.43 -16.24
N PHE A 367 1.41 -1.77 -14.98
CA PHE A 367 2.64 -2.34 -14.42
C PHE A 367 2.37 -3.76 -13.94
N PHE A 368 3.24 -4.71 -14.28
CA PHE A 368 3.13 -6.09 -13.86
C PHE A 368 4.51 -6.69 -13.58
N THR A 369 4.55 -7.87 -12.97
CA THR A 369 5.79 -8.55 -12.59
C THR A 369 6.02 -9.82 -13.38
N ARG A 370 7.27 -10.28 -13.41
CA ARG A 370 7.60 -11.57 -14.00
C ARG A 370 7.00 -12.71 -13.17
N THR A 371 7.09 -12.63 -11.86
CA THR A 371 6.51 -13.61 -10.94
C THR A 371 5.01 -13.77 -11.17
N GLY A 372 4.25 -12.69 -11.26
CA GLY A 372 2.81 -12.76 -11.50
C GLY A 372 2.44 -13.28 -12.91
N LEU A 373 3.26 -12.98 -13.92
CA LEU A 373 3.11 -13.57 -15.25
C LEU A 373 3.31 -15.10 -15.22
N GLU A 374 4.36 -15.56 -14.52
CA GLU A 374 4.65 -16.99 -14.37
C GLU A 374 3.57 -17.72 -13.54
N GLU A 375 3.02 -17.07 -12.52
CA GLU A 375 1.88 -17.58 -11.75
C GLU A 375 0.64 -17.78 -12.63
N PHE A 376 0.30 -16.79 -13.45
CA PHE A 376 -0.81 -16.94 -14.40
C PHE A 376 -0.60 -18.12 -15.36
N VAL A 377 0.59 -18.24 -15.92
CA VAL A 377 0.95 -19.36 -16.81
C VAL A 377 0.75 -20.71 -16.11
N ARG A 378 1.17 -20.81 -14.85
CA ARG A 378 1.09 -22.05 -14.06
C ARG A 378 -0.34 -22.36 -13.59
N GLU A 379 -1.05 -21.36 -13.07
CA GLU A 379 -2.29 -21.54 -12.32
C GLU A 379 -3.55 -21.20 -13.12
N GLY A 380 -3.49 -20.23 -14.03
CA GLY A 380 -4.59 -19.84 -14.91
C GLY A 380 -5.67 -18.98 -14.27
N TYR A 381 -5.49 -18.49 -13.04
CA TYR A 381 -6.40 -17.51 -12.44
C TYR A 381 -6.12 -16.13 -13.00
N VAL A 382 -7.17 -15.41 -13.38
CA VAL A 382 -7.07 -14.03 -13.86
C VAL A 382 -7.23 -13.08 -12.68
N CYS A 383 -6.24 -12.21 -12.47
CA CYS A 383 -6.33 -11.16 -11.46
C CYS A 383 -7.56 -10.28 -11.72
N GLY A 384 -8.31 -9.95 -10.67
CA GLY A 384 -9.62 -9.26 -10.79
C GLY A 384 -10.82 -10.20 -10.67
N PHE A 385 -10.62 -11.52 -10.82
CA PHE A 385 -11.65 -12.50 -10.52
C PHE A 385 -11.22 -13.36 -9.32
N SER A 386 -12.04 -13.37 -8.28
CA SER A 386 -11.78 -14.27 -7.15
C SER A 386 -11.94 -15.73 -7.55
N ALA A 387 -11.21 -16.63 -6.89
CA ALA A 387 -11.40 -18.06 -7.05
C ALA A 387 -12.83 -18.56 -6.71
N GLN A 388 -13.61 -17.73 -5.99
CA GLN A 388 -15.03 -17.98 -5.72
C GLN A 388 -15.93 -17.56 -6.89
N LEU A 389 -15.47 -16.62 -7.73
CA LEU A 389 -16.24 -16.08 -8.85
C LEU A 389 -15.91 -16.77 -10.17
N ALA A 390 -14.67 -17.17 -10.35
CA ALA A 390 -14.23 -17.79 -11.60
C ALA A 390 -13.27 -18.94 -11.33
N SER A 391 -13.37 -20.00 -12.14
CA SER A 391 -12.42 -21.09 -12.14
C SER A 391 -11.15 -20.71 -12.91
N ALA A 392 -10.06 -21.46 -12.67
CA ALA A 392 -8.83 -21.30 -13.44
C ALA A 392 -9.08 -21.62 -14.93
N LEU A 393 -8.48 -20.85 -15.81
CA LEU A 393 -8.53 -21.04 -17.25
C LEU A 393 -7.78 -22.33 -17.64
N GLU A 394 -8.31 -23.07 -18.59
CA GLU A 394 -7.59 -24.18 -19.23
C GLU A 394 -6.44 -23.67 -20.11
N VAL A 395 -5.44 -24.51 -20.33
CA VAL A 395 -4.21 -24.12 -21.05
C VAL A 395 -4.47 -23.50 -22.44
N PRO A 396 -5.40 -24.02 -23.28
CA PRO A 396 -5.70 -23.41 -24.57
C PRO A 396 -6.25 -21.98 -24.43
N ASP A 397 -7.10 -21.72 -23.42
CA ASP A 397 -7.67 -20.40 -23.20
C ASP A 397 -6.65 -19.43 -22.58
N ARG A 398 -5.72 -19.91 -21.71
CA ARG A 398 -4.57 -19.11 -21.26
C ARG A 398 -3.72 -18.68 -22.44
N LEU A 399 -3.43 -19.60 -23.36
CA LEU A 399 -2.64 -19.32 -24.54
C LEU A 399 -3.32 -18.26 -25.42
N ALA A 400 -4.59 -18.46 -25.74
CA ALA A 400 -5.36 -17.51 -26.55
C ALA A 400 -5.42 -16.11 -25.91
N LEU A 401 -5.57 -16.06 -24.59
CA LEU A 401 -5.61 -14.79 -23.85
C LEU A 401 -4.23 -14.10 -23.86
N MET A 402 -3.15 -14.84 -23.68
CA MET A 402 -1.77 -14.30 -23.72
C MET A 402 -1.37 -13.83 -25.12
N GLU A 403 -1.79 -14.50 -26.18
CA GLU A 403 -1.53 -14.07 -27.57
C GLU A 403 -2.28 -12.74 -27.88
N ARG A 404 -3.52 -12.61 -27.41
CA ARG A 404 -4.27 -11.35 -27.50
C ARG A 404 -3.62 -10.23 -26.68
N TYR A 405 -3.17 -10.56 -25.46
CA TYR A 405 -2.49 -9.59 -24.62
C TYR A 405 -1.18 -9.09 -25.23
N LEU A 406 -0.38 -9.99 -25.81
CA LEU A 406 0.83 -9.60 -26.53
C LEU A 406 0.50 -8.66 -27.70
N ALA A 407 -0.52 -8.95 -28.49
CA ALA A 407 -0.94 -8.08 -29.59
C ALA A 407 -1.37 -6.69 -29.10
N LEU A 408 -2.11 -6.61 -27.99
CA LEU A 408 -2.49 -5.34 -27.36
C LEU A 408 -1.25 -4.56 -26.88
N VAL A 409 -0.32 -5.22 -26.22
CA VAL A 409 0.91 -4.63 -25.67
C VAL A 409 1.83 -4.14 -26.79
N GLU A 410 1.95 -4.89 -27.90
CA GLU A 410 2.69 -4.48 -29.11
C GLU A 410 2.07 -3.27 -29.81
N ALA A 411 0.73 -3.13 -29.76
CA ALA A 411 0.05 -1.94 -30.28
C ALA A 411 0.28 -0.70 -29.39
N HIS A 412 0.57 -0.90 -28.10
CA HIS A 412 0.73 0.19 -27.13
C HIS A 412 1.99 0.02 -26.24
N PRO A 413 3.21 -0.10 -26.82
CA PRO A 413 4.41 -0.52 -26.08
C PRO A 413 4.84 0.45 -24.95
N GLN A 414 4.34 1.68 -24.97
CA GLN A 414 4.63 2.72 -23.97
C GLN A 414 3.58 2.78 -22.84
N ARG A 415 2.69 1.82 -22.75
CA ARG A 415 1.63 1.74 -21.73
C ARG A 415 1.81 0.57 -20.78
N PHE A 416 2.57 -0.44 -21.17
CA PHE A 416 2.74 -1.69 -20.43
C PHE A 416 4.19 -1.87 -20.02
N PHE A 417 4.41 -2.08 -18.73
CA PHE A 417 5.74 -2.10 -18.13
C PHE A 417 5.92 -3.33 -17.26
N LEU A 418 7.00 -4.05 -17.49
CA LEU A 418 7.46 -5.13 -16.63
C LEU A 418 8.31 -4.55 -15.51
N ILE A 419 7.92 -4.78 -14.25
CA ILE A 419 8.63 -4.31 -13.06
C ILE A 419 9.86 -5.17 -12.80
N ARG A 420 10.93 -4.54 -12.38
CA ARG A 420 12.12 -5.17 -11.80
C ARG A 420 11.90 -5.39 -10.31
N GLU A 421 11.60 -6.63 -9.95
CA GLU A 421 11.24 -7.01 -8.58
C GLU A 421 12.42 -6.91 -7.61
N GLU A 422 13.65 -6.81 -8.13
CA GLU A 422 14.86 -6.51 -7.38
C GLU A 422 14.93 -5.06 -6.88
N TYR A 423 14.22 -4.13 -7.55
CA TYR A 423 14.22 -2.70 -7.19
C TYR A 423 12.91 -2.21 -6.61
N MET A 424 11.83 -2.97 -6.78
CA MET A 424 10.51 -2.57 -6.32
C MET A 424 9.70 -3.79 -5.87
N ALA A 425 9.23 -3.77 -4.63
CA ALA A 425 8.31 -4.77 -4.13
C ALA A 425 6.92 -4.55 -4.75
N VAL A 426 6.33 -5.60 -5.30
CA VAL A 426 4.93 -5.60 -5.76
C VAL A 426 4.21 -6.69 -4.97
N PRO A 427 3.08 -6.37 -4.29
CA PRO A 427 2.27 -7.36 -3.62
C PRO A 427 1.68 -8.34 -4.63
N ALA A 428 1.62 -9.63 -4.28
CA ALA A 428 1.03 -10.64 -5.16
C ALA A 428 -0.50 -10.62 -5.10
N SER A 429 -1.07 -10.37 -3.91
CA SER A 429 -2.51 -10.39 -3.66
C SER A 429 -3.20 -9.04 -3.83
N ILE A 430 -2.45 -7.94 -3.73
CA ILE A 430 -3.01 -6.60 -3.70
C ILE A 430 -2.68 -5.84 -4.99
N SER A 431 -3.71 -5.35 -5.66
CA SER A 431 -3.58 -4.41 -6.77
C SER A 431 -3.68 -2.98 -6.28
N VAL A 432 -2.89 -2.11 -6.86
CA VAL A 432 -2.94 -0.66 -6.66
C VAL A 432 -3.49 -0.02 -7.93
N TYR A 433 -4.59 0.66 -7.80
CA TYR A 433 -5.22 1.41 -8.86
C TYR A 433 -5.30 2.89 -8.46
N VAL A 434 -4.91 3.77 -9.35
CA VAL A 434 -5.01 5.22 -9.13
C VAL A 434 -5.62 5.86 -10.37
N ASP A 435 -6.65 6.66 -10.15
CA ASP A 435 -7.11 7.65 -11.13
C ASP A 435 -6.95 9.06 -10.55
N GLY A 436 -7.39 10.09 -11.23
CA GLY A 436 -7.24 11.47 -10.73
C GLY A 436 -8.08 11.80 -9.48
N SER A 437 -8.90 10.88 -8.96
CA SER A 437 -9.86 11.12 -7.87
C SER A 437 -9.70 10.18 -6.69
N GLN A 438 -9.15 8.99 -6.89
CA GLN A 438 -9.03 7.98 -5.85
C GLN A 438 -7.80 7.10 -6.02
N LEU A 439 -7.34 6.57 -4.89
CA LEU A 439 -6.43 5.44 -4.77
C LEU A 439 -7.23 4.25 -4.29
N LEU A 440 -7.21 3.17 -5.05
CA LEU A 440 -7.90 1.93 -4.72
C LEU A 440 -6.87 0.82 -4.50
N LEU A 441 -6.91 0.19 -3.34
CA LEU A 441 -6.15 -1.00 -3.02
C LEU A 441 -7.12 -2.17 -2.97
N THR A 442 -6.91 -3.17 -3.83
CA THR A 442 -7.83 -4.30 -3.95
C THR A 442 -7.12 -5.61 -3.64
N ASP A 443 -7.63 -6.37 -2.69
CA ASP A 443 -7.14 -7.72 -2.42
C ASP A 443 -7.79 -8.72 -3.39
N HIS A 444 -6.97 -9.50 -4.07
CA HIS A 444 -7.40 -10.52 -5.04
C HIS A 444 -7.32 -11.95 -4.49
N VAL A 445 -6.66 -12.17 -3.36
CA VAL A 445 -6.56 -13.48 -2.70
C VAL A 445 -7.74 -13.73 -1.79
N PHE A 446 -8.87 -13.69 -2.31
CA PHE A 446 -10.20 -13.82 -1.72
C PHE A 446 -10.41 -15.09 -0.89
N ARG A 447 -9.71 -15.26 0.18
CA ARG A 447 -10.04 -16.33 1.13
C ARG A 447 -11.37 -16.09 1.85
N ASN A 448 -11.80 -14.81 1.92
CA ASN A 448 -12.96 -14.39 2.72
C ASN A 448 -13.85 -13.31 2.05
N GLY A 449 -13.90 -13.25 0.73
CA GLY A 449 -14.67 -12.25 -0.01
C GLY A 449 -13.81 -11.15 -0.63
N TYR A 450 -14.41 -10.35 -1.50
CA TYR A 450 -13.74 -9.23 -2.18
C TYR A 450 -13.48 -8.09 -1.20
N GLN A 451 -12.24 -7.65 -1.08
CA GLN A 451 -11.86 -6.56 -0.19
C GLN A 451 -11.18 -5.45 -0.97
N TYR A 452 -11.63 -4.23 -0.76
CA TYR A 452 -10.94 -3.06 -1.29
C TYR A 452 -10.96 -1.91 -0.29
N LEU A 453 -9.91 -1.12 -0.35
CA LEU A 453 -9.76 0.13 0.36
C LEU A 453 -9.75 1.26 -0.66
N SER A 454 -10.72 2.16 -0.59
CA SER A 454 -10.77 3.38 -1.38
C SER A 454 -10.34 4.57 -0.54
N VAL A 455 -9.35 5.31 -1.04
CA VAL A 455 -8.80 6.52 -0.45
C VAL A 455 -9.00 7.67 -1.41
N THR A 456 -9.72 8.70 -0.98
CA THR A 456 -10.01 9.91 -1.78
C THR A 456 -9.22 11.13 -1.31
N ASP A 457 -8.25 10.94 -0.40
CA ASP A 457 -7.37 12.01 0.03
C ASP A 457 -6.54 12.56 -1.15
N PRO A 458 -6.65 13.86 -1.48
CA PRO A 458 -5.97 14.42 -2.64
C PRO A 458 -4.45 14.31 -2.58
N SER A 459 -3.86 14.36 -1.37
CA SER A 459 -2.40 14.28 -1.19
C SER A 459 -1.91 12.87 -1.49
N LEU A 460 -2.59 11.83 -0.98
CA LEU A 460 -2.27 10.43 -1.26
C LEU A 460 -2.51 10.08 -2.72
N VAL A 461 -3.65 10.47 -3.27
CA VAL A 461 -3.97 10.26 -4.69
C VAL A 461 -2.90 10.90 -5.56
N THR A 462 -2.54 12.16 -5.30
CA THR A 462 -1.49 12.87 -6.05
C THR A 462 -0.13 12.18 -5.92
N ALA A 463 0.22 11.74 -4.71
CA ALA A 463 1.51 11.09 -4.47
C ALA A 463 1.64 9.77 -5.23
N TYR A 464 0.63 8.89 -5.13
CA TYR A 464 0.62 7.63 -5.87
C TYR A 464 0.54 7.83 -7.38
N HIS A 465 -0.24 8.80 -7.83
CA HIS A 465 -0.32 9.15 -9.24
C HIS A 465 1.05 9.59 -9.78
N ARG A 466 1.74 10.51 -9.08
CA ARG A 466 3.09 10.96 -9.46
C ARG A 466 4.10 9.83 -9.41
N TYR A 467 4.05 9.01 -8.35
CA TYR A 467 4.94 7.87 -8.20
C TYR A 467 4.81 6.90 -9.38
N LEU A 468 3.60 6.41 -9.66
CA LEU A 468 3.37 5.47 -10.75
C LEU A 468 3.67 6.09 -12.13
N SER A 469 3.35 7.38 -12.34
CA SER A 469 3.67 8.11 -13.57
C SER A 469 5.18 8.28 -13.79
N SER A 470 6.00 8.22 -12.73
CA SER A 470 7.46 8.32 -12.81
C SER A 470 8.13 7.01 -13.17
N LEU A 471 7.50 5.87 -12.89
CA LEU A 471 8.08 4.52 -13.07
C LEU A 471 8.58 4.24 -14.49
N PRO A 472 7.89 4.65 -15.59
CA PRO A 472 8.37 4.38 -16.95
C PRO A 472 9.76 4.93 -17.25
N ARG A 473 10.22 5.93 -16.50
CA ARG A 473 11.53 6.60 -16.66
C ARG A 473 12.54 6.21 -15.58
N SER A 474 12.16 5.27 -14.71
CA SER A 474 12.99 4.83 -13.58
C SER A 474 13.72 3.52 -13.89
N GLU A 475 14.67 3.18 -13.03
CA GLU A 475 15.36 1.88 -13.02
C GLU A 475 14.47 0.71 -12.64
N LYS A 476 13.27 0.97 -12.11
CA LYS A 476 12.33 -0.02 -11.58
C LYS A 476 11.57 -0.80 -12.66
N VAL A 477 11.70 -0.41 -13.93
CA VAL A 477 11.05 -1.10 -15.04
C VAL A 477 12.08 -1.64 -16.04
N TYR A 478 11.74 -2.76 -16.65
CA TYR A 478 12.54 -3.30 -17.75
C TYR A 478 12.28 -2.49 -19.03
N PRO A 479 13.33 -2.32 -19.89
CA PRO A 479 13.13 -1.81 -21.24
C PRO A 479 12.14 -2.67 -22.03
N TRP A 480 11.50 -2.07 -23.01
CA TRP A 480 10.49 -2.72 -23.84
C TRP A 480 10.91 -4.09 -24.42
N PRO A 481 12.14 -4.29 -24.97
CA PRO A 481 12.54 -5.58 -25.53
C PRO A 481 12.46 -6.72 -24.50
N GLU A 482 12.84 -6.46 -23.24
CA GLU A 482 12.79 -7.46 -22.16
C GLU A 482 11.34 -7.74 -21.74
N CYS A 483 10.49 -6.72 -21.68
CA CYS A 483 9.07 -6.88 -21.40
C CYS A 483 8.42 -7.79 -22.48
N ARG A 484 8.65 -7.48 -23.76
CA ARG A 484 8.18 -8.29 -24.89
C ARG A 484 8.69 -9.74 -24.82
N GLN A 485 9.99 -9.91 -24.53
CA GLN A 485 10.58 -11.25 -24.43
C GLN A 485 9.97 -12.09 -23.31
N ALA A 486 9.65 -11.48 -22.17
CA ALA A 486 8.98 -12.16 -21.07
C ALA A 486 7.61 -12.69 -21.49
N LEU A 487 6.81 -11.90 -22.22
CA LEU A 487 5.52 -12.32 -22.76
C LEU A 487 5.65 -13.45 -23.79
N LEU A 488 6.63 -13.37 -24.68
CA LEU A 488 6.92 -14.43 -25.66
C LEU A 488 7.33 -15.74 -24.98
N ASN A 489 8.13 -15.68 -23.92
CA ASN A 489 8.53 -16.85 -23.16
C ASN A 489 7.32 -17.52 -22.47
N ALA A 490 6.42 -16.71 -21.90
CA ALA A 490 5.17 -17.19 -21.30
C ALA A 490 4.28 -17.92 -22.32
N ILE A 491 4.12 -17.36 -23.52
CA ILE A 491 3.40 -17.98 -24.63
C ILE A 491 4.08 -19.29 -25.07
N ALA A 492 5.42 -19.31 -25.20
CA ALA A 492 6.15 -20.51 -25.55
C ALA A 492 5.96 -21.62 -24.50
N THR A 493 5.98 -21.29 -23.22
CA THR A 493 5.70 -22.23 -22.13
C THR A 493 4.28 -22.80 -22.24
N LEU A 494 3.27 -21.96 -22.46
CA LEU A 494 1.88 -22.43 -22.64
C LEU A 494 1.74 -23.35 -23.86
N LYS A 495 2.45 -23.09 -24.96
CA LYS A 495 2.47 -23.97 -26.15
C LYS A 495 3.09 -25.33 -25.86
N THR A 496 3.99 -25.42 -24.89
CA THR A 496 4.54 -26.75 -24.50
C THR A 496 3.65 -27.52 -23.53
N MET A 497 2.70 -26.80 -22.87
CA MET A 497 1.72 -27.41 -21.95
C MET A 497 0.43 -27.84 -22.64
N ALA A 498 0.12 -27.25 -23.82
CA ALA A 498 -1.05 -27.58 -24.65
C ALA A 498 -0.84 -28.81 -25.48
#